data_594f0a24100509c35bb8e71de81978bf
#
_entry.id   594f0a24100509c35bb8e71de81978bf
#
_cell.length_a   1.000
_cell.length_b   1.000
_cell.length_c   1.000
_cell.angle_alpha   90.00
_cell.angle_beta   90.00
_cell.angle_gamma   90.00
#
_symmetry.space_group_name_H-M   'P 1'
#
loop_
_entity.id
_entity.type
_entity.pdbx_description
1 polymer ?
#
loop_
_entity_poly.entity_id
_entity_poly.type
_entity_poly.pdbx_seq_one_letter_code
_entity_poly.pdbx_strand_id
1 'polypeptide(L)'
;NHWKIYIDKEGSGFYKLEAEGYDDNPLLFNDTVYFGFDCNFTSSNTKQFYFDDIYIGEKIIDSIPPELSSCDVIDDHHIELKFNETVDENSALNTDNYNISNLDIHPIDAHYGENYSTIILGFENAITEKIYHTLEIDNIADYEGNVSNKIYHTFLYYKAQAYDIVINEIMADPSPPVGLPEWEYVELYNVSDYPVDLKGWKFVAGTTEYLFDESIEIKPKDYLILCHEDAVGSFLVFSLIKGFISFKVSNSGLDLALFDDKDHLISSVDFDVSWHSASYKE
;
A
#
# COMPACT_ATOMS: atom_id res chain seq x y z
N ASN A 1 -14.20 -21.83 39.77
CA ASN A 1 -13.81 -20.94 38.68
C ASN A 1 -14.07 -21.61 37.34
N HIS A 2 -14.60 -20.86 36.35
CA HIS A 2 -14.76 -21.28 34.96
C HIS A 2 -13.65 -20.65 34.14
N TRP A 3 -12.88 -21.46 33.44
CA TRP A 3 -11.83 -20.98 32.53
C TRP A 3 -12.11 -21.39 31.12
N LYS A 4 -11.64 -20.61 30.16
CA LYS A 4 -11.77 -20.82 28.71
C LYS A 4 -10.43 -20.54 28.07
N ILE A 5 -10.05 -21.35 27.09
CA ILE A 5 -8.86 -21.15 26.27
C ILE A 5 -9.31 -20.84 24.85
N TYR A 6 -8.90 -19.71 24.34
CA TYR A 6 -9.12 -19.30 22.97
C TYR A 6 -7.78 -19.32 22.24
N ILE A 7 -7.73 -19.87 21.05
CA ILE A 7 -6.50 -20.01 20.27
C ILE A 7 -6.77 -19.54 18.84
N ASP A 8 -5.90 -18.67 18.33
CA ASP A 8 -5.76 -18.41 16.91
C ASP A 8 -4.61 -19.27 16.38
N LYS A 9 -4.90 -20.30 15.57
CA LYS A 9 -3.90 -21.23 15.03
C LYS A 9 -3.30 -20.75 13.72
N GLU A 10 -3.90 -19.75 13.09
CA GLU A 10 -3.62 -19.33 11.73
C GLU A 10 -3.07 -17.90 11.65
N GLY A 11 -2.99 -17.20 12.79
CA GLY A 11 -2.57 -15.80 12.83
C GLY A 11 -3.58 -14.87 12.17
N SER A 12 -4.85 -15.26 12.19
CA SER A 12 -5.95 -14.51 11.55
C SER A 12 -6.45 -13.34 12.39
N GLY A 13 -6.03 -13.25 13.68
CA GLY A 13 -6.62 -12.35 14.67
C GLY A 13 -7.91 -12.90 15.30
N PHE A 14 -8.42 -14.01 14.79
CA PHE A 14 -9.63 -14.62 15.30
C PHE A 14 -9.36 -15.80 16.24
N TYR A 15 -9.67 -15.61 17.53
CA TYR A 15 -9.45 -16.59 18.57
C TYR A 15 -10.66 -17.50 18.77
N LYS A 16 -10.54 -18.77 18.38
CA LYS A 16 -11.57 -19.80 18.57
C LYS A 16 -11.49 -20.43 19.95
N LEU A 17 -12.66 -20.69 20.57
CA LEU A 17 -12.70 -21.47 21.82
C LEU A 17 -12.19 -22.87 21.55
N GLU A 18 -11.06 -23.23 22.12
CA GLU A 18 -10.41 -24.54 21.97
C GLU A 18 -10.72 -25.47 23.14
N ALA A 19 -10.82 -24.92 24.35
CA ALA A 19 -11.14 -25.68 25.55
C ALA A 19 -11.80 -24.82 26.62
N GLU A 20 -12.61 -25.46 27.48
CA GLU A 20 -13.13 -24.85 28.69
C GLU A 20 -13.19 -25.87 29.84
N GLY A 21 -13.18 -25.38 31.05
CA GLY A 21 -13.29 -26.23 32.22
C GLY A 21 -13.67 -25.48 33.48
N TYR A 22 -14.03 -26.26 34.49
CA TYR A 22 -14.39 -25.74 35.80
C TYR A 22 -13.37 -26.22 36.82
N ASP A 23 -12.93 -25.33 37.68
CA ASP A 23 -12.15 -25.65 38.84
C ASP A 23 -13.05 -25.57 40.07
N ASP A 24 -13.37 -26.74 40.63
CA ASP A 24 -14.18 -26.89 41.83
C ASP A 24 -13.40 -26.63 43.11
N ASN A 25 -12.06 -26.47 43.00
CA ASN A 25 -11.19 -26.20 44.14
C ASN A 25 -10.93 -24.68 44.21
N PRO A 26 -11.56 -23.92 45.09
CA PRO A 26 -11.28 -22.50 45.24
C PRO A 26 -9.82 -22.39 45.75
N LEU A 27 -8.89 -22.19 44.85
CA LEU A 27 -7.56 -21.79 45.23
C LEU A 27 -7.65 -20.53 46.05
N LEU A 28 -7.32 -20.61 47.33
CA LEU A 28 -7.13 -19.45 48.18
C LEU A 28 -5.85 -18.76 47.67
N PHE A 29 -6.00 -17.91 46.71
CA PHE A 29 -4.92 -17.08 46.18
C PHE A 29 -4.54 -16.04 47.25
N ASN A 30 -3.65 -16.46 48.12
CA ASN A 30 -2.83 -15.53 48.87
C ASN A 30 -1.55 -15.40 48.06
N ASP A 31 -1.38 -14.35 47.31
CA ASP A 31 -0.18 -13.96 46.60
C ASP A 31 0.00 -14.54 45.17
N THR A 32 1.05 -14.78 44.59
CA THR A 32 1.42 -14.88 43.20
C THR A 32 0.93 -16.18 42.51
N VAL A 33 0.16 -16.06 41.43
CA VAL A 33 -0.27 -17.17 40.56
C VAL A 33 0.61 -17.20 39.31
N TYR A 34 1.11 -18.39 38.97
CA TYR A 34 1.86 -18.62 37.76
C TYR A 34 1.00 -19.36 36.74
N PHE A 35 1.03 -18.91 35.50
CA PHE A 35 0.49 -19.61 34.36
C PHE A 35 1.60 -20.14 33.49
N GLY A 36 1.45 -21.31 32.89
CA GLY A 36 2.43 -21.87 31.97
C GLY A 36 1.85 -22.99 31.12
N PHE A 37 2.49 -23.24 30.00
CA PHE A 37 2.19 -24.37 29.11
C PHE A 37 3.11 -25.51 29.42
N ASP A 38 2.55 -26.72 29.57
CA ASP A 38 3.33 -27.98 29.62
C ASP A 38 3.10 -28.70 28.29
N CYS A 39 4.11 -28.69 27.43
CA CYS A 39 4.06 -29.33 26.11
C CYS A 39 4.74 -30.69 26.16
N ASN A 40 3.97 -31.76 26.01
CA ASN A 40 4.52 -33.12 25.90
C ASN A 40 4.68 -33.46 24.40
N PHE A 41 5.93 -33.60 23.96
CA PHE A 41 6.27 -33.83 22.55
C PHE A 41 7.39 -34.87 22.39
N THR A 42 7.47 -35.44 21.18
CA THR A 42 8.58 -36.34 20.81
C THR A 42 9.81 -35.53 20.44
N SER A 43 11.01 -36.09 20.57
CA SER A 43 12.28 -35.42 20.28
C SER A 43 12.38 -34.84 18.85
N SER A 44 11.63 -35.39 17.90
CA SER A 44 11.56 -34.85 16.52
C SER A 44 10.79 -33.53 16.38
N ASN A 45 9.98 -33.19 17.39
CA ASN A 45 9.07 -32.04 17.34
C ASN A 45 9.49 -30.90 18.29
N THR A 46 10.68 -30.95 18.86
CA THR A 46 11.18 -29.99 19.87
C THR A 46 11.24 -28.52 19.42
N LYS A 47 11.15 -28.25 18.12
CA LYS A 47 11.20 -26.89 17.53
C LYS A 47 9.96 -26.53 16.74
N GLN A 48 8.82 -27.18 16.99
CA GLN A 48 7.59 -26.99 16.21
C GLN A 48 6.44 -26.38 17.03
N PHE A 49 6.69 -26.03 18.29
CA PHE A 49 5.71 -25.38 19.14
C PHE A 49 6.16 -23.95 19.43
N TYR A 50 5.37 -23.01 18.98
CA TYR A 50 5.56 -21.59 19.22
C TYR A 50 4.27 -21.07 19.87
N PHE A 51 4.42 -20.29 20.94
CA PHE A 51 3.32 -19.60 21.60
C PHE A 51 3.67 -18.13 21.62
N ASP A 52 2.74 -17.31 21.13
CA ASP A 52 2.86 -15.87 21.05
C ASP A 52 1.57 -15.21 21.52
N ASP A 53 1.59 -13.92 21.80
CA ASP A 53 0.44 -13.09 22.16
C ASP A 53 -0.44 -13.68 23.29
N ILE A 54 0.20 -14.19 24.36
CA ILE A 54 -0.47 -14.84 25.47
C ILE A 54 -1.12 -13.78 26.36
N TYR A 55 -2.45 -13.80 26.43
CA TYR A 55 -3.23 -12.95 27.31
C TYR A 55 -3.97 -13.80 28.36
N ILE A 56 -3.95 -13.35 29.62
CA ILE A 56 -4.68 -13.99 30.72
C ILE A 56 -5.52 -12.92 31.41
N GLY A 57 -6.82 -13.05 31.28
CA GLY A 57 -7.77 -12.07 31.83
C GLY A 57 -9.19 -12.38 31.39
N GLU A 58 -10.05 -11.41 31.52
CA GLU A 58 -11.38 -11.47 30.90
C GLU A 58 -11.24 -11.41 29.38
N LYS A 59 -12.13 -12.11 28.63
CA LYS A 59 -12.12 -12.03 27.17
C LYS A 59 -12.24 -10.56 26.74
N ILE A 60 -11.25 -10.09 25.99
CA ILE A 60 -11.37 -8.79 25.32
C ILE A 60 -12.43 -8.97 24.23
N ILE A 61 -13.48 -8.18 24.30
CA ILE A 61 -14.56 -8.19 23.32
C ILE A 61 -14.29 -7.01 22.38
N ASP A 62 -14.11 -7.31 21.12
CA ASP A 62 -14.11 -6.29 20.08
C ASP A 62 -15.55 -5.78 19.87
N SER A 63 -15.70 -4.49 19.78
CA SER A 63 -16.98 -3.81 19.54
C SER A 63 -16.88 -2.77 18.42
N ILE A 64 -15.77 -2.78 17.68
CA ILE A 64 -15.49 -1.83 16.61
C ILE A 64 -15.71 -2.57 15.28
N PRO A 65 -16.57 -2.07 14.39
CA PRO A 65 -16.79 -2.70 13.09
C PRO A 65 -15.62 -2.41 12.15
N PRO A 66 -15.43 -3.25 11.10
CA PRO A 66 -14.42 -3.03 10.07
C PRO A 66 -14.58 -1.68 9.36
N GLU A 67 -13.45 -1.00 9.15
CA GLU A 67 -13.36 0.22 8.37
C GLU A 67 -12.47 0.00 7.14
N LEU A 68 -12.84 0.57 6.00
CA LEU A 68 -12.03 0.52 4.78
C LEU A 68 -10.79 1.40 4.95
N SER A 69 -9.60 0.82 4.84
CA SER A 69 -8.32 1.51 4.92
C SER A 69 -7.81 1.96 3.54
N SER A 70 -7.95 1.11 2.50
CA SER A 70 -7.64 1.48 1.12
C SER A 70 -8.53 0.74 0.12
N CYS A 71 -8.61 1.31 -1.09
CA CYS A 71 -9.28 0.74 -2.25
C CYS A 71 -8.40 1.02 -3.48
N ASP A 72 -7.72 0.00 -3.97
CA ASP A 72 -6.74 0.10 -5.03
C ASP A 72 -7.20 -0.67 -6.26
N VAL A 73 -7.20 -0.04 -7.44
CA VAL A 73 -7.51 -0.73 -8.70
C VAL A 73 -6.26 -1.46 -9.18
N ILE A 74 -6.28 -2.81 -9.16
CA ILE A 74 -5.15 -3.65 -9.59
C ILE A 74 -5.00 -3.63 -11.12
N ASP A 75 -6.15 -3.79 -11.79
CA ASP A 75 -6.27 -3.75 -13.25
C ASP A 75 -7.72 -3.43 -13.66
N ASP A 76 -8.03 -3.53 -14.94
CA ASP A 76 -9.36 -3.19 -15.47
C ASP A 76 -10.48 -4.13 -15.04
N HIS A 77 -10.18 -5.23 -14.34
CA HIS A 77 -11.16 -6.21 -13.85
C HIS A 77 -11.08 -6.45 -12.34
N HIS A 78 -10.05 -5.93 -11.65
CA HIS A 78 -9.85 -6.25 -10.24
C HIS A 78 -9.63 -5.01 -9.38
N ILE A 79 -10.28 -5.01 -8.21
CA ILE A 79 -10.11 -4.00 -7.15
C ILE A 79 -9.65 -4.72 -5.88
N GLU A 80 -8.61 -4.21 -5.23
CA GLU A 80 -8.17 -4.63 -3.90
C GLU A 80 -8.74 -3.68 -2.85
N LEU A 81 -9.36 -4.25 -1.82
CA LEU A 81 -9.86 -3.55 -0.65
C LEU A 81 -9.05 -4.00 0.56
N LYS A 82 -8.56 -3.05 1.35
CA LYS A 82 -7.93 -3.34 2.64
C LYS A 82 -8.76 -2.74 3.77
N PHE A 83 -9.09 -3.59 4.73
CA PHE A 83 -9.75 -3.17 5.97
C PHE A 83 -8.70 -3.01 7.08
N ASN A 84 -9.07 -2.25 8.11
CA ASN A 84 -8.23 -2.03 9.30
C ASN A 84 -8.06 -3.29 10.16
N GLU A 85 -8.90 -4.31 9.93
CA GLU A 85 -8.95 -5.56 10.68
C GLU A 85 -9.40 -6.74 9.81
N THR A 86 -9.34 -7.94 10.38
CA THR A 86 -9.82 -9.17 9.75
C THR A 86 -11.33 -9.17 9.58
N VAL A 87 -11.81 -9.49 8.39
CA VAL A 87 -13.24 -9.52 8.05
C VAL A 87 -13.77 -10.95 7.93
N ASP A 88 -15.05 -11.15 8.30
CA ASP A 88 -15.74 -12.45 8.26
C ASP A 88 -15.97 -12.93 6.83
N GLU A 89 -15.65 -14.19 6.57
CA GLU A 89 -15.74 -14.82 5.24
C GLU A 89 -17.14 -14.71 4.62
N ASN A 90 -18.20 -14.92 5.41
CA ASN A 90 -19.56 -14.96 4.88
C ASN A 90 -20.03 -13.57 4.41
N SER A 91 -19.56 -12.52 5.05
CA SER A 91 -19.89 -11.14 4.67
C SER A 91 -18.93 -10.62 3.61
N ALA A 92 -17.63 -10.83 3.79
CA ALA A 92 -16.59 -10.24 2.93
C ALA A 92 -16.51 -10.89 1.54
N LEU A 93 -16.82 -12.19 1.41
CA LEU A 93 -16.81 -12.87 0.12
C LEU A 93 -18.20 -12.91 -0.57
N ASN A 94 -19.20 -12.27 0.03
CA ASN A 94 -20.50 -12.11 -0.60
C ASN A 94 -20.48 -10.95 -1.61
N THR A 95 -20.51 -11.27 -2.90
CA THR A 95 -20.45 -10.27 -3.98
C THR A 95 -21.61 -9.28 -3.96
N ASP A 96 -22.77 -9.63 -3.39
CA ASP A 96 -23.93 -8.73 -3.26
C ASP A 96 -23.66 -7.53 -2.32
N ASN A 97 -22.61 -7.62 -1.49
CA ASN A 97 -22.21 -6.55 -0.58
C ASN A 97 -21.40 -5.45 -1.27
N TYR A 98 -21.13 -5.58 -2.57
CA TYR A 98 -20.32 -4.63 -3.32
C TYR A 98 -21.05 -4.22 -4.60
N ASN A 99 -20.99 -2.92 -4.93
CA ASN A 99 -21.58 -2.38 -6.15
C ASN A 99 -20.81 -1.15 -6.64
N ILE A 100 -20.42 -1.14 -7.91
CA ILE A 100 -20.00 0.12 -8.57
C ILE A 100 -21.28 0.88 -8.96
N SER A 101 -21.74 1.73 -8.05
CA SER A 101 -23.11 2.27 -8.06
C SER A 101 -23.46 3.15 -9.27
N ASN A 102 -22.47 3.87 -9.82
CA ASN A 102 -22.70 4.69 -11.01
C ASN A 102 -22.83 3.85 -12.31
N LEU A 103 -22.51 2.56 -12.27
CA LEU A 103 -22.67 1.62 -13.38
C LEU A 103 -23.67 0.50 -13.07
N ASP A 104 -24.08 0.37 -11.81
CA ASP A 104 -24.89 -0.75 -11.29
C ASP A 104 -24.27 -2.12 -11.61
N ILE A 105 -22.96 -2.25 -11.27
CA ILE A 105 -22.16 -3.44 -11.56
C ILE A 105 -21.70 -4.07 -10.24
N HIS A 106 -22.05 -5.33 -10.03
CA HIS A 106 -21.55 -6.16 -8.94
C HIS A 106 -20.34 -6.98 -9.39
N PRO A 107 -19.40 -7.30 -8.49
CA PRO A 107 -18.35 -8.26 -8.79
C PRO A 107 -18.93 -9.65 -8.99
N ILE A 108 -18.30 -10.46 -9.85
CA ILE A 108 -18.65 -11.86 -10.06
C ILE A 108 -17.87 -12.81 -9.13
N ASP A 109 -16.82 -12.28 -8.52
CA ASP A 109 -15.96 -12.98 -7.59
C ASP A 109 -15.46 -12.05 -6.48
N ALA A 110 -15.30 -12.61 -5.28
CA ALA A 110 -14.66 -11.98 -4.16
C ALA A 110 -13.85 -13.02 -3.39
N HIS A 111 -12.58 -12.77 -3.14
CA HIS A 111 -11.71 -13.67 -2.40
C HIS A 111 -10.70 -12.91 -1.54
N TYR A 112 -10.12 -13.60 -0.55
CA TYR A 112 -9.04 -13.00 0.26
C TYR A 112 -7.77 -12.81 -0.57
N GLY A 113 -7.09 -11.67 -0.35
CA GLY A 113 -5.77 -11.38 -0.88
C GLY A 113 -4.65 -11.97 -0.01
N GLU A 114 -3.67 -11.14 0.36
CA GLU A 114 -2.52 -11.60 1.15
C GLU A 114 -2.88 -12.06 2.57
N ASN A 115 -3.98 -11.57 3.12
CA ASN A 115 -4.46 -11.86 4.46
C ASN A 115 -5.98 -11.67 4.56
N TYR A 116 -6.55 -11.98 5.73
CA TYR A 116 -7.99 -11.93 5.97
C TYR A 116 -8.58 -10.51 6.15
N SER A 117 -7.76 -9.48 6.08
CA SER A 117 -8.22 -8.08 6.02
C SER A 117 -8.19 -7.49 4.61
N THR A 118 -7.73 -8.27 3.62
CA THR A 118 -7.61 -7.86 2.22
C THR A 118 -8.55 -8.66 1.35
N ILE A 119 -9.43 -7.98 0.60
CA ILE A 119 -10.39 -8.59 -0.31
C ILE A 119 -10.07 -8.15 -1.73
N ILE A 120 -10.06 -9.10 -2.66
CA ILE A 120 -9.94 -8.84 -4.09
C ILE A 120 -11.30 -9.10 -4.73
N LEU A 121 -11.83 -8.08 -5.39
CA LEU A 121 -13.08 -8.14 -6.16
C LEU A 121 -12.77 -8.33 -7.63
N GLY A 122 -13.40 -9.32 -8.28
CA GLY A 122 -13.29 -9.57 -9.72
C GLY A 122 -14.57 -9.18 -10.45
N PHE A 123 -14.46 -8.48 -11.57
CA PHE A 123 -15.57 -8.01 -12.40
C PHE A 123 -15.56 -8.67 -13.77
N GLU A 124 -16.74 -8.98 -14.31
CA GLU A 124 -16.88 -9.59 -15.65
C GLU A 124 -16.49 -8.61 -16.77
N ASN A 125 -16.88 -7.35 -16.60
CA ASN A 125 -16.61 -6.30 -17.58
C ASN A 125 -15.51 -5.37 -17.07
N ALA A 126 -14.69 -4.88 -17.99
CA ALA A 126 -13.63 -3.93 -17.67
C ALA A 126 -14.19 -2.65 -17.03
N ILE A 127 -13.56 -2.21 -15.97
CA ILE A 127 -13.82 -0.93 -15.31
C ILE A 127 -13.45 0.17 -16.31
N THR A 128 -14.37 1.07 -16.57
CA THR A 128 -14.17 2.13 -17.55
C THR A 128 -13.10 3.11 -17.06
N GLU A 129 -12.05 3.30 -17.88
CA GLU A 129 -11.01 4.30 -17.59
C GLU A 129 -11.50 5.73 -17.68
N LYS A 130 -10.80 6.64 -16.99
CA LYS A 130 -10.90 8.10 -17.11
C LYS A 130 -12.21 8.70 -16.63
N ILE A 131 -12.96 7.95 -15.85
CA ILE A 131 -14.15 8.45 -15.13
C ILE A 131 -14.06 8.05 -13.66
N TYR A 132 -14.62 8.89 -12.80
CA TYR A 132 -14.74 8.56 -11.39
C TYR A 132 -15.86 7.56 -11.16
N HIS A 133 -15.57 6.51 -10.44
CA HIS A 133 -16.50 5.49 -9.99
C HIS A 133 -16.78 5.63 -8.50
N THR A 134 -17.94 5.16 -8.06
CA THR A 134 -18.26 5.05 -6.63
C THR A 134 -18.50 3.58 -6.31
N LEU A 135 -17.62 2.99 -5.51
CA LEU A 135 -17.82 1.67 -4.94
C LEU A 135 -18.65 1.83 -3.65
N GLU A 136 -19.78 1.16 -3.63
CA GLU A 136 -20.59 0.95 -2.43
C GLU A 136 -20.20 -0.38 -1.81
N ILE A 137 -19.93 -0.38 -0.50
CA ILE A 137 -19.61 -1.55 0.29
C ILE A 137 -20.61 -1.58 1.45
N ASP A 138 -21.28 -2.70 1.65
CA ASP A 138 -22.31 -2.82 2.66
C ASP A 138 -22.17 -4.14 3.44
N ASN A 139 -22.66 -4.18 4.69
CA ASN A 139 -22.76 -5.39 5.50
C ASN A 139 -21.46 -6.17 5.70
N ILE A 140 -20.31 -5.53 5.75
CA ILE A 140 -19.05 -6.21 6.08
C ILE A 140 -18.95 -6.35 7.59
N ALA A 141 -18.79 -7.57 8.06
CA ALA A 141 -18.67 -7.90 9.47
C ALA A 141 -17.24 -8.35 9.81
N ASP A 142 -16.85 -8.18 11.06
CA ASP A 142 -15.74 -8.91 11.66
C ASP A 142 -16.18 -10.28 12.19
N TYR A 143 -15.26 -11.03 12.80
CA TYR A 143 -15.58 -12.34 13.40
C TYR A 143 -16.33 -12.26 14.73
N GLU A 144 -16.38 -11.11 15.40
CA GLU A 144 -17.18 -10.89 16.61
C GLU A 144 -18.63 -10.47 16.27
N GLY A 145 -18.89 -10.20 14.98
CA GLY A 145 -20.22 -9.84 14.46
C GLY A 145 -20.51 -8.35 14.45
N ASN A 146 -19.49 -7.49 14.61
CA ASN A 146 -19.65 -6.07 14.41
C ASN A 146 -19.72 -5.77 12.91
N VAL A 147 -20.79 -5.09 12.48
CA VAL A 147 -21.07 -4.83 11.07
C VAL A 147 -20.75 -3.39 10.72
N SER A 148 -19.98 -3.18 9.66
CA SER A 148 -19.65 -1.85 9.14
C SER A 148 -20.91 -1.09 8.72
N ASN A 149 -20.88 0.25 8.87
CA ASN A 149 -21.82 1.09 8.16
C ASN A 149 -21.57 1.01 6.66
N LYS A 150 -22.60 1.31 5.86
CA LYS A 150 -22.44 1.40 4.42
C LYS A 150 -21.36 2.41 4.03
N ILE A 151 -20.37 1.97 3.26
CA ILE A 151 -19.22 2.75 2.83
C ILE A 151 -19.42 3.15 1.37
N TYR A 152 -19.10 4.40 1.06
CA TYR A 152 -19.03 4.93 -0.31
C TYR A 152 -17.62 5.39 -0.55
N HIS A 153 -16.91 4.72 -1.46
CA HIS A 153 -15.55 5.08 -1.83
C HIS A 153 -15.48 5.50 -3.29
N THR A 154 -14.97 6.70 -3.55
CA THR A 154 -14.79 7.19 -4.92
C THR A 154 -13.37 6.89 -5.38
N PHE A 155 -13.24 6.23 -6.52
CA PHE A 155 -11.97 5.91 -7.14
C PHE A 155 -11.95 6.28 -8.62
N LEU A 156 -10.76 6.41 -9.16
CA LEU A 156 -10.52 6.62 -10.58
C LEU A 156 -9.63 5.48 -11.09
N TYR A 157 -10.05 4.83 -12.16
CA TYR A 157 -9.16 3.94 -12.91
C TYR A 157 -8.53 4.71 -14.05
N TYR A 158 -7.22 4.83 -14.00
CA TYR A 158 -6.42 5.44 -15.05
C TYR A 158 -5.12 4.69 -15.25
N LYS A 159 -4.89 4.21 -16.46
CA LYS A 159 -3.63 3.59 -16.85
C LYS A 159 -2.82 4.62 -17.63
N ALA A 160 -1.71 5.04 -17.03
CA ALA A 160 -0.81 6.00 -17.66
C ALA A 160 -0.28 5.47 -19.01
N GLN A 161 -0.21 6.37 -19.99
CA GLN A 161 0.28 6.11 -21.32
C GLN A 161 1.68 6.71 -21.49
N ALA A 162 2.36 6.29 -22.56
CA ALA A 162 3.62 6.92 -22.93
C ALA A 162 3.47 8.44 -23.03
N TYR A 163 4.38 9.16 -22.39
CA TYR A 163 4.44 10.63 -22.28
C TYR A 163 3.36 11.30 -21.41
N ASP A 164 2.57 10.56 -20.64
CA ASP A 164 1.71 11.17 -19.61
C ASP A 164 2.52 11.77 -18.46
N ILE A 165 3.60 11.11 -18.11
CA ILE A 165 4.63 11.67 -17.23
C ILE A 165 5.89 11.86 -18.06
N VAL A 166 6.38 13.10 -18.14
CA VAL A 166 7.58 13.44 -18.90
C VAL A 166 8.71 13.89 -17.99
N ILE A 167 9.95 13.62 -18.42
CA ILE A 167 11.14 14.23 -17.86
C ILE A 167 11.15 15.67 -18.35
N ASN A 168 10.88 16.63 -17.44
CA ASN A 168 10.66 18.04 -17.78
C ASN A 168 11.90 18.89 -17.64
N GLU A 169 12.66 18.68 -16.55
CA GLU A 169 13.89 19.43 -16.28
C GLU A 169 14.98 18.52 -15.73
N ILE A 170 16.23 18.81 -16.07
CA ILE A 170 17.43 18.07 -15.64
C ILE A 170 18.46 19.07 -15.15
N MET A 171 18.80 19.02 -13.87
CA MET A 171 19.91 19.76 -13.26
C MET A 171 21.04 18.80 -12.97
N ALA A 172 21.96 18.64 -13.92
CA ALA A 172 23.11 17.76 -13.76
C ALA A 172 24.32 18.47 -13.14
N ASP A 173 24.48 19.77 -13.37
CA ASP A 173 25.61 20.58 -12.86
C ASP A 173 25.09 21.82 -12.12
N PRO A 174 24.77 21.69 -10.82
CA PRO A 174 24.16 22.75 -10.03
C PRO A 174 25.17 23.82 -9.53
N SER A 175 26.45 23.70 -9.84
CA SER A 175 27.50 24.61 -9.33
C SER A 175 28.11 25.47 -10.45
N PRO A 176 28.20 26.80 -10.28
CA PRO A 176 27.71 27.57 -9.13
C PRO A 176 26.19 27.72 -9.13
N PRO A 177 25.54 27.75 -7.95
CA PRO A 177 24.10 27.85 -7.86
C PRO A 177 23.59 29.21 -8.33
N VAL A 178 22.53 29.21 -9.16
CA VAL A 178 21.88 30.44 -9.66
C VAL A 178 20.38 30.38 -9.29
N GLY A 179 20.04 30.78 -8.08
CA GLY A 179 18.66 30.89 -7.62
C GLY A 179 17.97 29.58 -7.25
N LEU A 180 18.61 28.43 -7.49
CA LEU A 180 18.13 27.08 -7.13
C LEU A 180 19.09 26.44 -6.13
N PRO A 181 18.66 25.40 -5.39
CA PRO A 181 19.55 24.64 -4.51
C PRO A 181 20.72 24.01 -5.27
N GLU A 182 21.91 23.97 -4.64
CA GLU A 182 23.12 23.37 -5.23
C GLU A 182 23.09 21.83 -5.13
N TRP A 183 22.08 21.23 -5.77
CA TRP A 183 21.85 19.79 -5.82
C TRP A 183 21.45 19.34 -7.22
N GLU A 184 21.92 18.16 -7.63
CA GLU A 184 21.44 17.49 -8.82
C GLU A 184 19.99 17.07 -8.65
N TYR A 185 19.15 17.25 -9.67
CA TYR A 185 17.77 16.79 -9.68
C TYR A 185 17.25 16.52 -11.09
N VAL A 186 16.18 15.77 -11.15
CA VAL A 186 15.32 15.60 -12.32
C VAL A 186 13.91 15.96 -11.92
N GLU A 187 13.23 16.77 -12.72
CA GLU A 187 11.82 17.07 -12.54
C GLU A 187 10.98 16.26 -13.51
N LEU A 188 9.99 15.57 -12.97
CA LEU A 188 8.93 14.92 -13.73
C LEU A 188 7.69 15.83 -13.75
N TYR A 189 6.98 15.85 -14.88
CA TYR A 189 5.75 16.62 -15.07
C TYR A 189 4.61 15.71 -15.54
N ASN A 190 3.47 15.77 -14.89
CA ASN A 190 2.25 15.08 -15.33
C ASN A 190 1.55 15.91 -16.42
N VAL A 191 1.70 15.49 -17.67
CA VAL A 191 1.05 16.14 -18.83
C VAL A 191 -0.42 15.77 -18.95
N SER A 192 -0.83 14.65 -18.31
CA SER A 192 -2.19 14.13 -18.39
C SER A 192 -3.21 15.00 -17.62
N ASP A 193 -4.48 14.74 -17.83
CA ASP A 193 -5.58 15.37 -17.09
C ASP A 193 -5.99 14.52 -15.86
N TYR A 194 -5.22 13.47 -15.53
CA TYR A 194 -5.51 12.50 -14.47
C TYR A 194 -4.35 12.40 -13.49
N PRO A 195 -4.61 12.09 -12.21
CA PRO A 195 -3.55 11.78 -11.26
C PRO A 195 -2.87 10.46 -11.65
N VAL A 196 -1.56 10.38 -11.44
CA VAL A 196 -0.76 9.18 -11.72
C VAL A 196 0.01 8.83 -10.47
N ASP A 197 -0.24 7.64 -9.91
CA ASP A 197 0.55 7.08 -8.82
C ASP A 197 1.75 6.32 -9.40
N LEU A 198 2.94 6.66 -8.92
CA LEU A 198 4.20 6.06 -9.35
C LEU A 198 4.60 4.81 -8.55
N LYS A 199 3.76 4.30 -7.65
CA LYS A 199 4.07 3.09 -6.88
C LYS A 199 4.44 1.92 -7.80
N GLY A 200 5.60 1.29 -7.54
CA GLY A 200 6.13 0.20 -8.36
C GLY A 200 6.84 0.64 -9.64
N TRP A 201 6.78 1.92 -10.01
CA TRP A 201 7.52 2.45 -11.15
C TRP A 201 9.01 2.54 -10.87
N LYS A 202 9.80 2.72 -11.92
CA LYS A 202 11.23 2.97 -11.79
C LYS A 202 11.71 4.10 -12.70
N PHE A 203 12.58 4.93 -12.13
CA PHE A 203 13.37 5.88 -12.88
C PHE A 203 14.77 5.29 -13.10
N VAL A 204 15.28 5.34 -14.32
CA VAL A 204 16.58 4.81 -14.71
C VAL A 204 17.47 5.94 -15.14
N ALA A 205 18.67 6.03 -14.56
CA ALA A 205 19.72 6.97 -14.96
C ALA A 205 20.98 6.19 -15.36
N GLY A 206 21.19 6.04 -16.66
CA GLY A 206 22.22 5.16 -17.24
C GLY A 206 21.99 3.70 -16.88
N THR A 207 22.76 3.17 -15.93
CA THR A 207 22.62 1.79 -15.44
C THR A 207 22.05 1.69 -14.05
N THR A 208 21.72 2.83 -13.42
CA THR A 208 21.19 2.87 -12.06
C THR A 208 19.67 2.98 -12.09
N GLU A 209 19.00 2.09 -11.35
CA GLU A 209 17.55 2.09 -11.19
C GLU A 209 17.16 2.69 -9.84
N TYR A 210 16.13 3.53 -9.82
CA TYR A 210 15.52 4.16 -8.65
C TYR A 210 14.05 3.74 -8.59
N LEU A 211 13.72 2.86 -7.64
CA LEU A 211 12.39 2.30 -7.51
C LEU A 211 11.50 3.21 -6.65
N PHE A 212 10.28 3.43 -7.09
CA PHE A 212 9.21 4.05 -6.29
C PHE A 212 8.51 2.97 -5.47
N ASP A 213 9.01 2.71 -4.28
CA ASP A 213 8.53 1.68 -3.36
C ASP A 213 7.26 2.08 -2.58
N GLU A 214 6.95 3.37 -2.58
CA GLU A 214 5.78 3.96 -1.92
C GLU A 214 4.86 4.63 -2.94
N SER A 215 3.58 4.81 -2.57
CA SER A 215 2.63 5.60 -3.36
C SER A 215 3.05 7.06 -3.38
N ILE A 216 3.26 7.59 -4.58
CA ILE A 216 3.54 9.00 -4.85
C ILE A 216 2.65 9.43 -6.01
N GLU A 217 1.58 10.14 -5.71
CA GLU A 217 0.65 10.64 -6.72
C GLU A 217 1.08 11.99 -7.26
N ILE A 218 1.35 12.07 -8.57
CA ILE A 218 1.52 13.34 -9.28
C ILE A 218 0.15 13.76 -9.81
N LYS A 219 -0.39 14.85 -9.26
CA LYS A 219 -1.68 15.42 -9.72
C LYS A 219 -1.62 15.87 -11.18
N PRO A 220 -2.77 16.04 -11.85
CA PRO A 220 -2.82 16.59 -13.19
C PRO A 220 -2.08 17.94 -13.27
N LYS A 221 -1.17 18.08 -14.25
CA LYS A 221 -0.39 19.31 -14.50
C LYS A 221 0.51 19.72 -13.33
N ASP A 222 0.86 18.78 -12.45
CA ASP A 222 1.76 19.01 -11.33
C ASP A 222 3.13 18.36 -11.57
N TYR A 223 4.08 18.61 -10.69
CA TYR A 223 5.49 18.26 -10.82
C TYR A 223 5.95 17.38 -9.66
N LEU A 224 6.98 16.56 -9.91
CA LEU A 224 7.71 15.79 -8.91
C LEU A 224 9.22 15.98 -9.13
N ILE A 225 9.93 16.41 -8.11
CA ILE A 225 11.39 16.49 -8.12
C ILE A 225 11.98 15.18 -7.58
N LEU A 226 12.89 14.58 -8.33
CA LEU A 226 13.73 13.46 -7.94
C LEU A 226 15.12 14.01 -7.58
N CYS A 227 15.61 13.72 -6.38
CA CYS A 227 16.91 14.22 -5.91
C CYS A 227 17.55 13.27 -4.89
N HIS A 228 18.76 13.61 -4.42
CA HIS A 228 19.36 12.93 -3.28
C HIS A 228 18.54 13.16 -2.01
N GLU A 229 18.45 12.18 -1.12
CA GLU A 229 17.64 12.27 0.10
C GLU A 229 18.02 13.45 0.99
N ASP A 230 19.31 13.81 1.08
CA ASP A 230 19.80 14.97 1.83
C ASP A 230 19.34 16.32 1.22
N ALA A 231 18.94 16.32 -0.05
CA ALA A 231 18.49 17.51 -0.77
C ALA A 231 17.01 17.83 -0.56
N VAL A 232 16.20 16.87 -0.08
CA VAL A 232 14.74 16.99 0.06
C VAL A 232 14.34 18.28 0.76
N GLY A 233 15.01 18.60 1.89
CA GLY A 233 14.73 19.82 2.65
C GLY A 233 14.94 21.13 1.87
N SER A 234 15.82 21.11 0.86
CA SER A 234 16.13 22.28 0.04
C SER A 234 15.09 22.55 -1.05
N PHE A 235 14.32 21.54 -1.44
CA PHE A 235 13.32 21.61 -2.51
C PHE A 235 11.87 21.74 -2.04
N LEU A 236 11.58 21.62 -0.73
CA LEU A 236 10.20 21.59 -0.17
C LEU A 236 9.31 22.78 -0.56
N VAL A 237 9.89 23.89 -0.99
CA VAL A 237 9.15 25.11 -1.40
C VAL A 237 8.74 25.10 -2.88
N PHE A 238 9.22 24.13 -3.66
CA PHE A 238 9.03 24.13 -5.13
C PHE A 238 7.94 23.16 -5.58
N SER A 239 7.98 21.89 -5.12
CA SER A 239 7.11 20.84 -5.66
C SER A 239 6.99 19.66 -4.69
N LEU A 240 6.29 18.59 -5.13
CA LEU A 240 6.38 17.26 -4.56
C LEU A 240 7.81 16.70 -4.76
N ILE A 241 8.35 15.94 -3.80
CA ILE A 241 9.75 15.51 -3.85
C ILE A 241 9.86 14.04 -3.48
N LYS A 242 10.66 13.29 -4.26
CA LYS A 242 11.16 11.95 -3.88
C LYS A 242 12.67 11.99 -3.76
N GLY A 243 13.17 11.74 -2.57
CA GLY A 243 14.59 11.55 -2.30
C GLY A 243 15.01 10.10 -2.47
N PHE A 244 16.22 9.88 -3.01
CA PHE A 244 16.86 8.57 -3.10
C PHE A 244 18.28 8.64 -2.48
N ILE A 245 18.71 7.57 -1.79
CA ILE A 245 19.99 7.51 -1.06
C ILE A 245 21.21 7.83 -1.94
N SER A 246 21.19 7.47 -3.21
CA SER A 246 22.35 7.59 -4.10
C SER A 246 22.03 8.28 -5.42
N PHE A 247 21.02 9.16 -5.42
CA PHE A 247 20.62 9.87 -6.64
C PHE A 247 21.76 10.68 -7.25
N LYS A 248 22.00 10.44 -8.54
CA LYS A 248 23.02 11.15 -9.34
C LYS A 248 22.60 11.28 -10.77
N VAL A 249 22.93 12.43 -11.36
CA VAL A 249 22.84 12.73 -12.79
C VAL A 249 24.20 13.17 -13.29
N SER A 250 24.73 12.53 -14.35
CA SER A 250 26.08 12.81 -14.85
C SER A 250 26.16 14.16 -15.56
N ASN A 251 27.16 14.98 -15.20
CA ASN A 251 27.43 16.28 -15.85
C ASN A 251 27.85 16.13 -17.34
N SER A 252 28.26 14.93 -17.78
CA SER A 252 28.68 14.67 -19.15
C SER A 252 27.60 14.14 -20.09
N GLY A 253 26.37 14.02 -19.56
CA GLY A 253 25.25 13.42 -20.28
C GLY A 253 24.93 12.00 -19.81
N LEU A 254 23.70 11.58 -20.01
CA LEU A 254 23.18 10.32 -19.52
C LEU A 254 21.84 9.97 -20.18
N ASP A 255 21.62 8.70 -20.47
CA ASP A 255 20.30 8.18 -20.79
C ASP A 255 19.43 8.16 -19.55
N LEU A 256 18.29 8.84 -19.59
CA LEU A 256 17.27 8.83 -18.55
C LEU A 256 16.00 8.18 -19.09
N ALA A 257 15.35 7.36 -18.27
CA ALA A 257 14.08 6.72 -18.64
C ALA A 257 13.19 6.51 -17.44
N LEU A 258 11.88 6.59 -17.65
CA LEU A 258 10.84 6.29 -16.67
C LEU A 258 10.01 5.10 -17.19
N PHE A 259 9.86 4.09 -16.37
CA PHE A 259 9.06 2.89 -16.68
C PHE A 259 7.94 2.73 -15.65
N ASP A 260 6.81 2.22 -16.10
CA ASP A 260 5.70 1.83 -15.21
C ASP A 260 6.02 0.52 -14.42
N ASP A 261 5.07 0.09 -13.60
CA ASP A 261 5.15 -1.13 -12.77
C ASP A 261 5.18 -2.45 -13.59
N LYS A 262 4.93 -2.36 -14.90
CA LYS A 262 4.95 -3.48 -15.87
C LYS A 262 6.10 -3.37 -16.86
N ASP A 263 7.10 -2.52 -16.58
CA ASP A 263 8.25 -2.26 -17.45
C ASP A 263 7.92 -1.63 -18.82
N HIS A 264 6.77 -0.96 -18.96
CA HIS A 264 6.51 -0.18 -20.15
C HIS A 264 7.22 1.17 -20.07
N LEU A 265 7.88 1.56 -21.15
CA LEU A 265 8.54 2.86 -21.25
C LEU A 265 7.49 3.98 -21.28
N ILE A 266 7.54 4.88 -20.30
CA ILE A 266 6.66 6.04 -20.21
C ILE A 266 7.33 7.29 -20.80
N SER A 267 8.58 7.55 -20.44
CA SER A 267 9.32 8.70 -20.93
C SER A 267 10.82 8.39 -20.98
N SER A 268 11.52 8.94 -21.93
CA SER A 268 12.97 8.86 -21.97
C SER A 268 13.59 10.09 -22.60
N VAL A 269 14.81 10.37 -22.19
CA VAL A 269 15.64 11.43 -22.74
C VAL A 269 17.10 11.00 -22.72
N ASP A 270 17.78 11.13 -23.83
CA ASP A 270 19.23 11.02 -23.95
C ASP A 270 19.79 12.44 -23.98
N PHE A 271 20.25 12.92 -22.83
CA PHE A 271 20.83 14.26 -22.78
C PHE A 271 22.36 14.21 -22.84
N ASP A 272 22.94 15.22 -23.50
CA ASP A 272 24.38 15.36 -23.69
C ASP A 272 24.83 16.75 -23.22
N VAL A 273 26.08 16.81 -22.75
CA VAL A 273 26.70 18.06 -22.29
C VAL A 273 26.67 19.19 -23.33
N SER A 274 26.58 18.86 -24.61
CA SER A 274 26.44 19.85 -25.70
C SER A 274 25.13 20.62 -25.69
N TRP A 275 24.11 20.17 -24.94
CA TRP A 275 22.86 20.91 -24.75
C TRP A 275 23.07 22.21 -23.96
N HIS A 276 24.14 22.27 -23.15
CA HIS A 276 24.53 23.45 -22.39
C HIS A 276 25.79 24.07 -22.99
N SER A 277 25.70 25.32 -23.45
CA SER A 277 26.91 26.07 -23.80
C SER A 277 27.49 26.71 -22.55
N ALA A 278 28.83 26.74 -22.44
CA ALA A 278 29.53 27.33 -21.32
C ALA A 278 29.19 28.82 -21.10
N SER A 279 28.57 29.48 -22.07
CA SER A 279 28.17 30.90 -22.01
C SER A 279 26.83 31.15 -21.33
N TYR A 280 26.08 30.12 -20.95
CA TYR A 280 24.78 30.26 -20.26
C TYR A 280 24.81 29.82 -18.78
N LYS A 281 26.00 29.57 -18.23
CA LYS A 281 26.20 29.29 -16.78
C LYS A 281 26.42 30.57 -15.94
N GLU A 282 26.22 31.77 -16.52
CA GLU A 282 26.35 33.02 -15.79
C GLU A 282 24.98 33.65 -15.46
#